data_9bd7802d17fc4d810d85ea6bd0694bdf
#
_entry.id   9bd7802d17fc4d810d85ea6bd0694bdf
#
_cell.length_a   1.000
_cell.length_b   1.000
_cell.length_c   1.000
_cell.angle_alpha   90.00
_cell.angle_beta   90.00
_cell.angle_gamma   90.00
#
_symmetry.space_group_name_H-M   'P 1'
#
loop_
_entity.id
_entity.type
_entity.pdbx_description
1 polymer ?
#
loop_
_entity_poly.entity_id
_entity_poly.type
_entity_poly.pdbx_seq_one_letter_code
_entity_poly.pdbx_strand_id
1 'polypeptide(L)' 'MMNNEELKEFRLMLGLTCQEAGDLMYLTKQQISNIETGKSKQKSTMYLMELCYKKYLEDHKREVEE' A
#
# COMPACT_ATOMS: atom_id res chain seq x y z
N MET A 1 -9.75 9.10 3.97
CA MET A 1 -9.17 7.74 3.94
C MET A 1 -9.37 7.12 2.56
N MET A 2 -8.37 6.43 2.05
CA MET A 2 -8.45 5.80 0.72
C MET A 2 -9.31 4.54 0.76
N ASN A 3 -10.08 4.32 -0.31
CA ASN A 3 -10.83 3.07 -0.44
C ASN A 3 -9.94 1.98 -1.04
N ASN A 4 -10.50 0.76 -1.19
CA ASN A 4 -9.73 -0.38 -1.67
C ASN A 4 -9.14 -0.17 -3.07
N GLU A 5 -9.88 0.46 -3.97
CA GLU A 5 -9.40 0.70 -5.32
C GLU A 5 -8.29 1.74 -5.34
N GLU A 6 -8.41 2.77 -4.54
CA GLU A 6 -7.39 3.81 -4.44
C GLU A 6 -6.09 3.27 -3.88
N LEU A 7 -6.18 2.38 -2.90
CA LEU A 7 -4.99 1.73 -2.34
C LEU A 7 -4.27 0.90 -3.39
N LYS A 8 -5.02 0.17 -4.21
CA LYS A 8 -4.43 -0.61 -5.29
C LYS A 8 -3.71 0.30 -6.29
N GLU A 9 -4.38 1.38 -6.69
CA GLU A 9 -3.80 2.32 -7.64
C GLU A 9 -2.54 2.97 -7.09
N PHE A 10 -2.54 3.30 -5.81
CA PHE A 10 -1.38 3.90 -5.15
C PHE A 10 -0.19 2.93 -5.19
N ARG A 11 -0.44 1.65 -4.85
CA ARG A 11 0.60 0.62 -4.91
C ARG A 11 1.18 0.51 -6.32
N LEU A 12 0.32 0.48 -7.33
CA LEU A 12 0.77 0.38 -8.73
C LEU A 12 1.57 1.61 -9.14
N MET A 13 1.15 2.78 -8.72
CA MET A 13 1.87 4.01 -9.00
C MET A 13 3.27 3.98 -8.41
N LEU A 14 3.42 3.37 -7.23
CA LEU A 14 4.72 3.23 -6.59
C LEU A 14 5.59 2.13 -7.21
N GLY A 15 5.03 1.35 -8.13
CA GLY A 15 5.75 0.26 -8.77
C GLY A 15 5.94 -0.97 -7.89
N LEU A 16 5.09 -1.13 -6.88
CA LEU A 16 5.21 -2.24 -5.93
C LEU A 16 4.30 -3.40 -6.30
N THR A 17 4.81 -4.63 -6.12
CA THR A 17 3.97 -5.82 -6.18
C THR A 17 3.25 -5.99 -4.84
N CYS A 18 2.23 -6.87 -4.82
CA CYS A 18 1.55 -7.18 -3.56
C CYS A 18 2.51 -7.76 -2.52
N GLN A 19 3.48 -8.55 -2.97
CA GLN A 19 4.49 -9.13 -2.08
C GLN A 19 5.37 -8.03 -1.48
N GLU A 20 5.83 -7.12 -2.31
CA GLU A 20 6.67 -6.01 -1.85
C GLU A 20 5.92 -5.09 -0.89
N ALA A 21 4.67 -4.79 -1.21
CA ALA A 21 3.83 -3.97 -0.33
C ALA A 21 3.62 -4.65 1.02
N GLY A 22 3.37 -5.97 1.01
CA GLY A 22 3.22 -6.72 2.24
C GLY A 22 4.49 -6.70 3.09
N ASP A 23 5.64 -6.85 2.45
CA ASP A 23 6.92 -6.82 3.15
C ASP A 23 7.17 -5.49 3.85
N LEU A 24 6.72 -4.39 3.26
CA LEU A 24 6.88 -3.06 3.87
C LEU A 24 6.13 -2.89 5.19
N MET A 25 5.03 -3.58 5.34
CA MET A 25 4.14 -3.37 6.48
C MET A 25 3.84 -4.65 7.26
N TYR A 26 4.67 -5.67 7.05
CA TYR A 26 4.56 -6.96 7.75
C TYR A 26 3.22 -7.66 7.54
N LEU A 27 2.69 -7.54 6.33
CA LEU A 27 1.48 -8.23 5.90
C LEU A 27 1.83 -9.24 4.82
N THR A 28 0.97 -10.24 4.64
CA THR A 28 1.16 -11.22 3.57
C THR A 28 0.63 -10.65 2.25
N LYS A 29 1.14 -11.20 1.15
CA LYS A 29 0.62 -10.91 -0.19
C LYS A 29 -0.89 -11.09 -0.25
N GLN A 30 -1.39 -12.17 0.37
CA GLN A 30 -2.83 -12.48 0.36
C GLN A 30 -3.63 -11.43 1.11
N GLN A 31 -3.11 -10.91 2.23
CA GLN A 31 -3.78 -9.85 2.98
C GLN A 31 -3.90 -8.59 2.15
N ILE A 32 -2.84 -8.21 1.43
CA ILE A 32 -2.87 -7.05 0.53
C ILE A 32 -3.93 -7.26 -0.56
N SER A 33 -3.91 -8.42 -1.19
CA SER A 33 -4.88 -8.74 -2.24
C SER A 33 -6.31 -8.70 -1.73
N ASN A 34 -6.56 -9.23 -0.54
CA ASN A 34 -7.91 -9.25 0.04
C ASN A 34 -8.42 -7.83 0.29
N ILE A 35 -7.56 -6.93 0.72
CA ILE A 35 -7.94 -5.53 0.92
C ILE A 35 -8.26 -4.88 -0.45
N GLU A 36 -7.40 -5.09 -1.43
CA GLU A 36 -7.56 -4.43 -2.73
C GLU A 36 -8.79 -4.91 -3.50
N THR A 37 -9.17 -6.15 -3.31
CA THR A 37 -10.35 -6.71 -3.99
C THR A 37 -11.65 -6.50 -3.21
N GLY A 38 -11.56 -5.94 -2.02
CA GLY A 38 -12.72 -5.69 -1.19
C GLY A 38 -13.19 -6.90 -0.39
N LYS A 39 -12.46 -8.01 -0.42
CA LYS A 39 -12.80 -9.19 0.40
C LYS A 39 -12.63 -8.91 1.88
N SER A 40 -11.65 -8.09 2.22
CA SER A 40 -11.44 -7.63 3.58
C SER A 40 -11.62 -6.12 3.60
N LYS A 41 -12.37 -5.62 4.60
CA LYS A 41 -12.63 -4.19 4.74
C LYS A 41 -12.19 -3.68 6.11
N GLN A 42 -11.11 -4.26 6.62
CA GLN A 42 -10.54 -3.83 7.90
C GLN A 42 -9.95 -2.44 7.75
N LYS A 43 -10.63 -1.48 8.35
CA LYS A 43 -10.24 -0.07 8.22
C LYS A 43 -8.86 0.21 8.79
N SER A 44 -8.51 -0.46 9.89
CA SER A 44 -7.18 -0.29 10.49
C SER A 44 -6.07 -0.73 9.52
N THR A 45 -6.27 -1.84 8.82
CA THR A 45 -5.31 -2.32 7.84
C THR A 45 -5.23 -1.38 6.65
N MET A 46 -6.38 -0.91 6.17
CA MET A 46 -6.42 0.05 5.05
C MET A 46 -5.72 1.35 5.41
N TYR A 47 -5.89 1.82 6.62
CA TYR A 47 -5.22 3.03 7.08
C TYR A 47 -3.71 2.83 7.18
N LEU A 48 -3.29 1.67 7.68
CA LEU A 48 -1.87 1.32 7.73
C LEU A 48 -1.25 1.32 6.33
N MET A 49 -1.95 0.73 5.37
CA MET A 49 -1.47 0.72 3.98
C MET A 49 -1.31 2.12 3.43
N GLU A 50 -2.30 2.97 3.67
CA GLU A 50 -2.26 4.36 3.22
C GLU A 50 -1.03 5.09 3.79
N LEU A 51 -0.81 4.97 5.09
CA LEU A 51 0.33 5.61 5.75
C LEU A 51 1.67 5.09 5.23
N CYS A 52 1.77 3.77 5.07
CA CYS A 52 3.00 3.15 4.58
C CYS A 52 3.33 3.59 3.15
N TYR A 53 2.32 3.65 2.29
CA TYR A 53 2.53 4.08 0.91
C TYR A 53 2.93 5.56 0.84
N LYS A 54 2.31 6.39 1.66
CA LYS A 54 2.67 7.81 1.70
C LYS A 54 4.11 8.01 2.16
N LYS A 55 4.52 7.26 3.17
CA LYS A 55 5.90 7.32 3.65
C LYS A 55 6.87 6.80 2.59
N TYR A 56 6.53 5.70 1.93
CA TYR A 56 7.35 5.17 0.85
C TYR A 56 7.54 6.19 -0.27
N LEU A 57 6.45 6.83 -0.69
CA LEU A 57 6.52 7.85 -1.72
C LEU A 57 7.41 9.00 -1.31
N GLU A 58 7.28 9.47 -0.10
CA GLU A 58 8.07 10.59 0.39
C GLU A 58 9.56 10.25 0.46
N ASP A 59 9.89 9.07 0.95
CA ASP A 59 11.27 8.63 1.04
C ASP A 59 11.92 8.51 -0.34
N HIS A 60 11.18 7.95 -1.32
CA HIS A 60 11.69 7.79 -2.67
C HIS A 60 11.71 9.10 -3.45
N LYS A 61 10.78 9.99 -3.16
CA LYS A 61 10.77 11.31 -3.75
C LYS A 61 12.03 12.08 -3.37
N ARG A 62 12.49 11.95 -2.11
CA ARG A 62 13.72 12.58 -1.67
C ARG A 62 14.92 12.04 -2.42
N GLU A 63 14.98 10.74 -2.67
CA GLU A 63 16.06 10.14 -3.43
C GLU A 63 16.12 10.67 -4.85
N VAL A 64 14.96 10.87 -5.46
CA VAL A 64 14.88 11.38 -6.84
C VAL A 64 15.34 12.86 -6.91
N GLU A 65 15.09 13.62 -5.87
CA GLU A 65 15.45 15.03 -5.84
C GLU A 65 16.95 15.27 -5.65
N GLU A 66 17.68 14.30 -5.19
CA GLU A 66 19.13 14.38 -5.05
C GLU A 66 19.81 14.08 -6.37
#